data_7d6b5b49fa84b8604a6f4523c37ac7fe
#
_entry.id   7d6b5b49fa84b8604a6f4523c37ac7fe
#
_cell.length_a   1.000
_cell.length_b   1.000
_cell.length_c   1.000
_cell.angle_alpha   90.00
_cell.angle_beta   90.00
_cell.angle_gamma   90.00
#
_symmetry.space_group_name_H-M   'P 1'
#
loop_
_entity.id
_entity.type
_entity.pdbx_description
1 polymer ?
#
loop_
_entity_poly.entity_id
_entity_poly.type
_entity_poly.pdbx_seq_one_letter_code
_entity_poly.pdbx_strand_id
1 'polypeptide(L)'
;MGGEFDATNVIPSPEAAVLTNIGLDHTAVLGDTVEQIAATKSGIIKPGCHAVLYPCAPSVQEVVAARCRAAGAPLTVVDFGAIQSVSDSLDGQVFHFGAYRSLHLPLLGAHQLRNAAVALTAVEVLRQRGWHISEDAVRRGLASVTWPGRFQVVRRRPTVILDGGHNPQCMESLAAAIREYLPGQPVTVLTGVLADKDYGKMYDQLAPLAARFITVTPPNPRALDAGELAAFLRRYGKPVTACGSVADGVRQMLADTPKDGAAICCGSLYLLGDVAQALETI
;
A
#
# COMPACT_ATOMS: atom_id res chain seq x y z
N MET A 1 -14.29 -7.85 -8.37
CA MET A 1 -12.84 -8.10 -8.23
C MET A 1 -12.28 -8.34 -9.64
N GLY A 2 -11.24 -7.64 -10.03
CA GLY A 2 -10.46 -7.99 -11.20
C GLY A 2 -10.88 -7.46 -12.56
N GLY A 3 -11.18 -6.21 -12.73
CA GLY A 3 -11.27 -5.59 -14.07
C GLY A 3 -12.51 -6.02 -14.85
N GLU A 4 -12.40 -6.97 -15.77
CA GLU A 4 -13.50 -7.33 -16.68
C GLU A 4 -14.79 -7.72 -15.94
N PHE A 5 -14.67 -8.51 -14.89
CA PHE A 5 -15.80 -9.01 -14.10
C PHE A 5 -16.07 -8.21 -12.82
N ASP A 6 -15.45 -7.05 -12.68
CA ASP A 6 -15.67 -6.21 -11.50
C ASP A 6 -17.01 -5.49 -11.59
N ALA A 7 -17.78 -5.52 -10.49
CA ALA A 7 -19.09 -4.86 -10.43
C ALA A 7 -19.00 -3.34 -10.68
N THR A 8 -17.82 -2.73 -10.49
CA THR A 8 -17.59 -1.30 -10.77
C THR A 8 -17.21 -1.02 -12.22
N ASN A 9 -16.96 -2.04 -13.05
CA ASN A 9 -16.59 -1.90 -14.47
C ASN A 9 -17.81 -1.63 -15.37
N VAL A 10 -18.68 -0.72 -14.97
CA VAL A 10 -19.96 -0.43 -15.64
C VAL A 10 -19.86 0.70 -16.68
N ILE A 11 -18.78 1.48 -16.69
CA ILE A 11 -18.60 2.59 -17.62
C ILE A 11 -18.27 2.02 -19.02
N PRO A 12 -19.11 2.27 -20.06
CA PRO A 12 -18.90 1.68 -21.36
C PRO A 12 -17.70 2.26 -22.13
N SER A 13 -17.40 3.54 -21.92
CA SER A 13 -16.24 4.23 -22.52
C SER A 13 -15.61 5.16 -21.48
N PRO A 14 -14.69 4.68 -20.63
CA PRO A 14 -14.01 5.53 -19.66
C PRO A 14 -13.03 6.47 -20.37
N GLU A 15 -12.82 7.66 -19.81
CA GLU A 15 -11.81 8.60 -20.31
C GLU A 15 -10.39 8.03 -20.20
N ALA A 16 -10.10 7.43 -19.05
CA ALA A 16 -8.82 6.79 -18.80
C ALA A 16 -9.04 5.45 -18.07
N ALA A 17 -8.25 4.44 -18.46
CA ALA A 17 -8.16 3.16 -17.77
C ALA A 17 -6.78 3.06 -17.11
N VAL A 18 -6.72 3.15 -15.79
CA VAL A 18 -5.45 3.16 -15.05
C VAL A 18 -5.20 1.79 -14.43
N LEU A 19 -4.14 1.13 -14.88
CA LEU A 19 -3.67 -0.14 -14.32
C LEU A 19 -2.49 0.15 -13.39
N THR A 20 -2.70 -0.08 -12.12
CA THR A 20 -1.66 0.04 -11.08
C THR A 20 -0.79 -1.22 -11.06
N ASN A 21 0.12 -1.33 -10.09
CA ASN A 21 1.00 -2.48 -9.96
C ASN A 21 0.24 -3.81 -10.02
N ILE A 22 0.71 -4.74 -10.85
CA ILE A 22 0.15 -6.08 -11.02
C ILE A 22 1.09 -7.08 -10.35
N GLY A 23 0.59 -7.79 -9.37
CA GLY A 23 1.30 -8.84 -8.64
C GLY A 23 0.40 -10.04 -8.37
N LEU A 24 0.97 -11.11 -7.84
CA LEU A 24 0.22 -12.29 -7.43
C LEU A 24 -0.64 -11.96 -6.20
N ASP A 25 -1.92 -11.82 -6.40
CA ASP A 25 -2.94 -11.69 -5.35
C ASP A 25 -4.26 -12.23 -5.88
N HIS A 26 -5.10 -12.76 -4.99
CA HIS A 26 -6.38 -13.35 -5.35
C HIS A 26 -6.28 -14.43 -6.46
N THR A 27 -5.23 -15.24 -6.43
CA THR A 27 -4.91 -16.22 -7.48
C THR A 27 -6.04 -17.21 -7.74
N ALA A 28 -6.78 -17.63 -6.71
CA ALA A 28 -7.94 -18.49 -6.84
C ALA A 28 -9.06 -17.95 -7.76
N VAL A 29 -9.07 -16.63 -8.04
CA VAL A 29 -10.12 -15.98 -8.85
C VAL A 29 -9.54 -15.33 -10.12
N LEU A 30 -8.35 -14.73 -10.03
CA LEU A 30 -7.79 -13.92 -11.11
C LEU A 30 -6.82 -14.68 -12.01
N GLY A 31 -6.34 -15.86 -11.59
CA GLY A 31 -5.39 -16.69 -12.31
C GLY A 31 -4.08 -16.90 -11.54
N ASP A 32 -3.35 -17.94 -11.93
CA ASP A 32 -2.16 -18.43 -11.22
C ASP A 32 -0.87 -17.70 -11.65
N THR A 33 -0.91 -16.91 -12.72
CA THR A 33 0.24 -16.14 -13.22
C THR A 33 -0.07 -14.64 -13.30
N VAL A 34 0.98 -13.83 -13.24
CA VAL A 34 0.85 -12.37 -13.36
C VAL A 34 0.26 -11.94 -14.71
N GLU A 35 0.51 -12.70 -15.77
CA GLU A 35 -0.04 -12.46 -17.10
C GLU A 35 -1.55 -12.72 -17.15
N GLN A 36 -2.03 -13.78 -16.50
CA GLN A 36 -3.47 -14.06 -16.38
C GLN A 36 -4.18 -12.97 -15.58
N ILE A 37 -3.59 -12.55 -14.46
CA ILE A 37 -4.10 -11.44 -13.65
C ILE A 37 -4.12 -10.13 -14.47
N ALA A 38 -3.08 -9.88 -15.27
CA ALA A 38 -3.02 -8.73 -16.17
C ALA A 38 -4.10 -8.76 -17.24
N ALA A 39 -4.36 -9.93 -17.86
CA ALA A 39 -5.41 -10.11 -18.84
C ALA A 39 -6.78 -9.77 -18.24
N THR A 40 -7.09 -10.31 -17.06
CA THR A 40 -8.35 -10.04 -16.35
C THR A 40 -8.49 -8.55 -15.99
N LYS A 41 -7.42 -7.93 -15.43
CA LYS A 41 -7.43 -6.50 -15.07
C LYS A 41 -7.54 -5.59 -16.29
N SER A 42 -6.96 -6.00 -17.43
CA SER A 42 -7.03 -5.24 -18.69
C SER A 42 -8.45 -5.16 -19.27
N GLY A 43 -9.41 -5.92 -18.77
CA GLY A 43 -10.83 -5.84 -19.15
C GLY A 43 -11.47 -4.48 -18.86
N ILE A 44 -10.83 -3.59 -18.08
CA ILE A 44 -11.27 -2.19 -17.93
C ILE A 44 -10.90 -1.32 -19.15
N ILE A 45 -10.02 -1.80 -20.03
CA ILE A 45 -9.63 -1.08 -21.26
C ILE A 45 -10.71 -1.31 -22.31
N LYS A 46 -11.37 -0.24 -22.70
CA LYS A 46 -12.53 -0.25 -23.60
C LYS A 46 -12.29 0.70 -24.79
N PRO A 47 -13.04 0.54 -25.90
CA PRO A 47 -12.96 1.49 -27.02
C PRO A 47 -13.16 2.95 -26.57
N GLY A 48 -12.34 3.84 -27.11
CA GLY A 48 -12.39 5.28 -26.81
C GLY A 48 -11.67 5.71 -25.52
N CYS A 49 -11.18 4.79 -24.70
CA CYS A 49 -10.37 5.16 -23.53
C CYS A 49 -8.88 5.35 -23.88
N HIS A 50 -8.11 5.90 -22.94
CA HIS A 50 -6.65 5.91 -22.95
C HIS A 50 -6.14 5.10 -21.76
N ALA A 51 -5.30 4.12 -21.99
CA ALA A 51 -4.75 3.29 -20.91
C ALA A 51 -3.48 3.92 -20.32
N VAL A 52 -3.39 3.94 -18.99
CA VAL A 52 -2.19 4.32 -18.23
C VAL A 52 -1.73 3.09 -17.45
N LEU A 53 -0.48 2.69 -17.65
CA LEU A 53 0.07 1.47 -17.06
C LEU A 53 1.23 1.78 -16.12
N TYR A 54 1.14 1.28 -14.90
CA TYR A 54 2.28 1.15 -13.99
C TYR A 54 3.34 0.24 -14.63
N PRO A 55 4.63 0.59 -14.68
CA PRO A 55 5.69 -0.24 -15.24
C PRO A 55 5.71 -1.64 -14.61
N CYS A 56 5.79 -2.65 -15.45
CA CYS A 56 5.74 -4.05 -15.07
C CYS A 56 6.67 -4.89 -15.94
N ALA A 57 6.75 -6.21 -15.68
CA ALA A 57 7.53 -7.13 -16.49
C ALA A 57 7.11 -7.06 -17.97
N PRO A 58 8.04 -7.22 -18.92
CA PRO A 58 7.75 -7.13 -20.37
C PRO A 58 6.60 -8.05 -20.81
N SER A 59 6.49 -9.26 -20.27
CA SER A 59 5.39 -10.19 -20.55
C SER A 59 4.03 -9.63 -20.16
N VAL A 60 3.94 -9.02 -18.99
CA VAL A 60 2.72 -8.37 -18.47
C VAL A 60 2.37 -7.13 -19.30
N GLN A 61 3.38 -6.32 -19.64
CA GLN A 61 3.17 -5.13 -20.47
C GLN A 61 2.65 -5.50 -21.86
N GLU A 62 3.14 -6.59 -22.47
CA GLU A 62 2.65 -7.06 -23.76
C GLU A 62 1.17 -7.52 -23.70
N VAL A 63 0.75 -8.19 -22.63
CA VAL A 63 -0.67 -8.54 -22.42
C VAL A 63 -1.55 -7.28 -22.44
N VAL A 64 -1.15 -6.24 -21.69
CA VAL A 64 -1.89 -4.96 -21.65
C VAL A 64 -1.86 -4.26 -23.00
N ALA A 65 -0.69 -4.24 -23.68
CA ALA A 65 -0.55 -3.63 -24.99
C ALA A 65 -1.40 -4.32 -26.06
N ALA A 66 -1.47 -5.65 -26.03
CA ALA A 66 -2.34 -6.43 -26.93
C ALA A 66 -3.83 -6.05 -26.73
N ARG A 67 -4.27 -5.91 -25.47
CA ARG A 67 -5.63 -5.46 -25.17
C ARG A 67 -5.89 -4.03 -25.65
N CYS A 68 -4.92 -3.13 -25.47
CA CYS A 68 -5.00 -1.76 -26.00
C CYS A 68 -5.16 -1.75 -27.51
N ARG A 69 -4.35 -2.53 -28.24
CA ARG A 69 -4.46 -2.66 -29.71
C ARG A 69 -5.86 -3.17 -30.12
N ALA A 70 -6.36 -4.19 -29.45
CA ALA A 70 -7.69 -4.76 -29.74
C ALA A 70 -8.83 -3.77 -29.47
N ALA A 71 -8.69 -2.89 -28.48
CA ALA A 71 -9.66 -1.85 -28.16
C ALA A 71 -9.46 -0.54 -28.95
N GLY A 72 -8.40 -0.41 -29.75
CA GLY A 72 -8.02 0.86 -30.39
C GLY A 72 -7.70 1.97 -29.36
N ALA A 73 -7.23 1.59 -28.16
CA ALA A 73 -6.94 2.49 -27.06
C ALA A 73 -5.44 2.83 -27.03
N PRO A 74 -5.03 4.10 -27.00
CA PRO A 74 -3.64 4.48 -26.75
C PRO A 74 -3.17 3.96 -25.39
N LEU A 75 -1.86 3.61 -25.28
CA LEU A 75 -1.22 3.15 -24.06
C LEU A 75 -0.09 4.11 -23.68
N THR A 76 -0.12 4.62 -22.46
CA THR A 76 1.00 5.33 -21.83
C THR A 76 1.53 4.49 -20.67
N VAL A 77 2.80 4.06 -20.75
CA VAL A 77 3.51 3.46 -19.64
C VAL A 77 4.19 4.58 -18.85
N VAL A 78 3.99 4.59 -17.52
CA VAL A 78 4.53 5.65 -16.66
C VAL A 78 6.05 5.58 -16.62
N ASP A 79 6.74 6.71 -16.81
CA ASP A 79 8.20 6.79 -16.68
C ASP A 79 8.60 7.06 -15.22
N PHE A 80 8.96 6.02 -14.48
CA PHE A 80 9.47 6.19 -13.11
C PHE A 80 10.88 6.79 -13.06
N GLY A 81 11.63 6.78 -14.16
CA GLY A 81 12.92 7.48 -14.25
C GLY A 81 12.79 9.00 -14.14
N ALA A 82 11.60 9.53 -14.44
CA ALA A 82 11.30 10.96 -14.29
C ALA A 82 11.03 11.39 -12.85
N ILE A 83 10.95 10.45 -11.87
CA ILE A 83 10.78 10.77 -10.45
C ILE A 83 12.13 11.20 -9.87
N GLN A 84 12.19 12.38 -9.26
CA GLN A 84 13.37 12.88 -8.55
C GLN A 84 12.95 13.28 -7.14
N SER A 85 13.36 12.51 -6.13
CA SER A 85 13.14 12.86 -4.73
C SER A 85 14.00 14.10 -4.37
N VAL A 86 13.39 15.04 -3.68
CA VAL A 86 14.05 16.28 -3.18
C VAL A 86 14.24 16.19 -1.69
N SER A 87 13.22 15.82 -0.96
CA SER A 87 13.27 15.58 0.49
C SER A 87 12.25 14.53 0.89
N ASP A 88 12.59 13.82 1.96
CA ASP A 88 11.77 12.77 2.52
C ASP A 88 11.90 12.78 4.06
N SER A 89 10.76 12.74 4.73
CA SER A 89 10.67 12.71 6.19
C SER A 89 9.34 12.14 6.63
N LEU A 90 9.18 11.88 7.94
CA LEU A 90 7.89 11.47 8.49
C LEU A 90 6.76 12.52 8.33
N ASP A 91 7.08 13.75 7.90
CA ASP A 91 6.07 14.79 7.64
C ASP A 91 5.61 14.83 6.18
N GLY A 92 6.24 14.05 5.31
CA GLY A 92 5.90 13.96 3.89
C GLY A 92 7.11 13.94 3.00
N GLN A 93 6.85 13.82 1.72
CA GLN A 93 7.84 13.76 0.65
C GLN A 93 7.71 14.97 -0.27
N VAL A 94 8.84 15.50 -0.77
CA VAL A 94 8.87 16.49 -1.84
C VAL A 94 9.63 15.89 -3.02
N PHE A 95 9.06 15.99 -4.22
CA PHE A 95 9.65 15.39 -5.42
C PHE A 95 9.37 16.20 -6.69
N HIS A 96 10.12 15.91 -7.74
CA HIS A 96 9.86 16.36 -9.10
C HIS A 96 9.35 15.20 -9.94
N PHE A 97 8.48 15.48 -10.92
CA PHE A 97 8.04 14.50 -11.91
C PHE A 97 7.70 15.18 -13.23
N GLY A 98 8.36 14.78 -14.31
CA GLY A 98 8.18 15.40 -15.61
C GLY A 98 8.43 16.91 -15.58
N ALA A 99 7.45 17.70 -15.95
CA ALA A 99 7.48 19.17 -15.88
C ALA A 99 7.23 19.73 -14.46
N TYR A 100 6.63 18.96 -13.59
CA TYR A 100 6.29 19.39 -12.23
C TYR A 100 7.53 19.50 -11.35
N ARG A 101 7.64 20.59 -10.60
CA ARG A 101 8.71 20.83 -9.63
C ARG A 101 8.15 20.98 -8.23
N SER A 102 8.87 20.43 -7.24
CA SER A 102 8.57 20.58 -5.81
C SER A 102 7.11 20.24 -5.47
N LEU A 103 6.65 19.06 -5.93
CA LEU A 103 5.37 18.51 -5.53
C LEU A 103 5.48 17.99 -4.09
N HIS A 104 4.50 18.31 -3.27
CA HIS A 104 4.38 17.80 -1.91
C HIS A 104 3.42 16.61 -1.86
N LEU A 105 3.82 15.52 -1.18
CA LEU A 105 3.03 14.31 -0.99
C LEU A 105 3.10 13.89 0.49
N PRO A 106 2.00 13.94 1.25
CA PRO A 106 1.98 13.51 2.65
C PRO A 106 2.10 11.99 2.85
N LEU A 107 1.80 11.20 1.81
CA LEU A 107 1.92 9.75 1.86
C LEU A 107 3.39 9.33 1.79
N LEU A 108 3.81 8.41 2.66
CA LEU A 108 5.20 8.03 2.88
C LEU A 108 5.59 6.76 2.13
N GLY A 109 6.87 6.67 1.75
CA GLY A 109 7.49 5.54 1.09
C GLY A 109 7.60 5.68 -0.43
N ALA A 110 8.68 5.16 -0.99
CA ALA A 110 9.00 5.25 -2.41
C ALA A 110 7.88 4.73 -3.34
N HIS A 111 7.08 3.74 -2.88
CA HIS A 111 5.94 3.24 -3.63
C HIS A 111 4.84 4.31 -3.80
N GLN A 112 4.69 5.26 -2.87
CA GLN A 112 3.73 6.35 -2.97
C GLN A 112 4.15 7.39 -4.01
N LEU A 113 5.46 7.65 -4.17
CA LEU A 113 5.95 8.48 -5.28
C LEU A 113 5.61 7.85 -6.64
N ARG A 114 5.72 6.52 -6.75
CA ARG A 114 5.31 5.79 -7.96
C ARG A 114 3.80 5.89 -8.21
N ASN A 115 2.98 5.74 -7.15
CA ASN A 115 1.53 5.91 -7.24
C ASN A 115 1.17 7.35 -7.66
N ALA A 116 1.85 8.36 -7.10
CA ALA A 116 1.68 9.76 -7.48
C ALA A 116 2.05 9.99 -8.95
N ALA A 117 3.14 9.38 -9.44
CA ALA A 117 3.53 9.46 -10.85
C ALA A 117 2.47 8.86 -11.78
N VAL A 118 1.84 7.73 -11.39
CA VAL A 118 0.70 7.15 -12.13
C VAL A 118 -0.48 8.13 -12.16
N ALA A 119 -0.82 8.72 -11.03
CA ALA A 119 -1.92 9.71 -10.95
C ALA A 119 -1.63 10.95 -11.80
N LEU A 120 -0.40 11.48 -11.75
CA LEU A 120 0.02 12.62 -12.56
C LEU A 120 -0.02 12.29 -14.06
N THR A 121 0.43 11.11 -14.47
CA THR A 121 0.34 10.65 -15.86
C THR A 121 -1.11 10.55 -16.30
N ALA A 122 -2.01 10.03 -15.45
CA ALA A 122 -3.44 10.00 -15.76
C ALA A 122 -4.03 11.40 -15.91
N VAL A 123 -3.61 12.36 -15.09
CA VAL A 123 -4.00 13.78 -15.22
C VAL A 123 -3.54 14.35 -16.56
N GLU A 124 -2.31 14.08 -16.99
CA GLU A 124 -1.82 14.55 -18.30
C GLU A 124 -2.61 13.92 -19.46
N VAL A 125 -2.97 12.65 -19.37
CA VAL A 125 -3.86 11.99 -20.33
C VAL A 125 -5.22 12.68 -20.38
N LEU A 126 -5.83 13.00 -19.23
CA LEU A 126 -7.11 13.73 -19.18
C LEU A 126 -7.00 15.13 -19.81
N ARG A 127 -5.92 15.87 -19.55
CA ARG A 127 -5.65 17.17 -20.19
C ARG A 127 -5.58 17.07 -21.71
N GLN A 128 -4.85 16.06 -22.23
CA GLN A 128 -4.77 15.81 -23.68
C GLN A 128 -6.13 15.48 -24.29
N ARG A 129 -7.06 14.96 -23.49
CA ARG A 129 -8.46 14.69 -23.87
C ARG A 129 -9.40 15.89 -23.71
N GLY A 130 -8.86 17.06 -23.36
CA GLY A 130 -9.60 18.32 -23.27
C GLY A 130 -10.12 18.68 -21.86
N TRP A 131 -9.76 17.93 -20.82
CA TRP A 131 -10.13 18.26 -19.45
C TRP A 131 -9.29 19.44 -18.93
N HIS A 132 -9.97 20.44 -18.37
CA HIS A 132 -9.31 21.60 -17.77
C HIS A 132 -8.92 21.31 -16.32
N ILE A 133 -7.70 20.83 -16.10
CA ILE A 133 -7.12 20.57 -14.77
C ILE A 133 -5.92 21.50 -14.59
N SER A 134 -6.04 22.53 -13.74
CA SER A 134 -4.95 23.47 -13.52
C SER A 134 -3.76 22.82 -12.76
N GLU A 135 -2.58 23.38 -12.90
CA GLU A 135 -1.42 22.93 -12.14
C GLU A 135 -1.63 23.09 -10.63
N ASP A 136 -2.28 24.17 -10.24
CA ASP A 136 -2.62 24.46 -8.86
C ASP A 136 -3.60 23.42 -8.27
N ALA A 137 -4.58 22.95 -9.05
CA ALA A 137 -5.45 21.84 -8.64
C ALA A 137 -4.67 20.55 -8.41
N VAL A 138 -3.71 20.24 -9.28
CA VAL A 138 -2.82 19.07 -9.13
C VAL A 138 -2.00 19.17 -7.84
N ARG A 139 -1.36 20.33 -7.61
CA ARG A 139 -0.54 20.56 -6.41
C ARG A 139 -1.35 20.45 -5.13
N ARG A 140 -2.51 21.09 -5.06
CA ARG A 140 -3.41 20.98 -3.91
C ARG A 140 -3.91 19.57 -3.70
N GLY A 141 -4.31 18.87 -4.76
CA GLY A 141 -4.78 17.49 -4.68
C GLY A 141 -3.74 16.54 -4.12
N LEU A 142 -2.48 16.65 -4.57
CA LEU A 142 -1.38 15.85 -4.01
C LEU A 142 -1.04 16.23 -2.57
N ALA A 143 -0.98 17.54 -2.28
CA ALA A 143 -0.60 18.02 -0.94
C ALA A 143 -1.66 17.74 0.14
N SER A 144 -2.91 17.55 -0.26
CA SER A 144 -4.03 17.29 0.66
C SER A 144 -4.45 15.83 0.74
N VAL A 145 -3.80 14.94 -0.03
CA VAL A 145 -4.21 13.53 -0.04
C VAL A 145 -3.98 12.88 1.33
N THR A 146 -4.99 12.18 1.80
CA THR A 146 -4.92 11.34 3.00
C THR A 146 -5.38 9.94 2.67
N TRP A 147 -4.69 8.95 3.20
CA TRP A 147 -5.11 7.56 3.04
C TRP A 147 -4.87 6.80 4.35
N PRO A 148 -5.88 6.63 5.18
CA PRO A 148 -5.72 5.95 6.46
C PRO A 148 -5.11 4.55 6.30
N GLY A 149 -4.15 4.23 7.19
CA GLY A 149 -3.52 2.92 7.20
C GLY A 149 -2.54 2.65 6.03
N ARG A 150 -1.91 3.69 5.49
CA ARG A 150 -0.76 3.57 4.57
C ARG A 150 0.44 4.29 5.16
N PHE A 151 1.24 3.59 5.94
CA PHE A 151 2.37 4.12 6.72
C PHE A 151 2.00 5.43 7.42
N GLN A 152 0.80 5.44 8.02
CA GLN A 152 0.20 6.64 8.61
C GLN A 152 0.77 6.89 10.00
N VAL A 153 1.48 7.99 10.18
CA VAL A 153 1.95 8.44 11.51
C VAL A 153 0.77 9.04 12.27
N VAL A 154 0.34 8.36 13.36
CA VAL A 154 -0.80 8.79 14.19
C VAL A 154 -0.37 9.37 15.54
N ARG A 155 0.87 9.14 15.94
CA ARG A 155 1.46 9.67 17.19
C ARG A 155 2.95 9.87 16.99
N ARG A 156 3.53 10.86 17.67
CA ARG A 156 4.95 11.23 17.53
C ARG A 156 5.84 10.79 18.71
N ARG A 157 5.27 10.55 19.88
CA ARG A 157 6.01 10.13 21.08
C ARG A 157 5.21 9.18 21.95
N PRO A 158 5.54 7.86 21.90
CA PRO A 158 6.37 7.23 20.92
C PRO A 158 5.80 7.41 19.51
N THR A 159 6.64 7.25 18.47
CA THR A 159 6.13 7.26 17.09
C THR A 159 5.26 6.02 16.89
N VAL A 160 3.98 6.23 16.54
CA VAL A 160 3.06 5.12 16.22
C VAL A 160 2.60 5.25 14.79
N ILE A 161 2.76 4.17 14.02
CA ILE A 161 2.45 4.11 12.59
C ILE A 161 1.41 3.01 12.37
N LEU A 162 0.37 3.34 11.60
CA LEU A 162 -0.63 2.39 11.13
C LEU A 162 -0.36 2.03 9.68
N ASP A 163 -0.29 0.72 9.37
CA ASP A 163 -0.14 0.22 8.01
C ASP A 163 -1.01 -1.00 7.75
N GLY A 164 -1.82 -0.95 6.70
CA GLY A 164 -2.73 -2.02 6.31
C GLY A 164 -2.08 -3.15 5.51
N GLY A 165 -0.76 -3.27 5.52
CA GLY A 165 -0.04 -4.38 4.89
C GLY A 165 -0.55 -5.73 5.39
N HIS A 166 -0.97 -6.60 4.46
CA HIS A 166 -1.62 -7.88 4.77
C HIS A 166 -1.28 -9.00 3.78
N ASN A 167 -0.27 -8.80 2.95
CA ASN A 167 0.32 -9.79 2.05
C ASN A 167 1.84 -9.58 1.94
N PRO A 168 2.61 -10.55 1.41
CA PRO A 168 4.07 -10.46 1.34
C PRO A 168 4.59 -9.21 0.62
N GLN A 169 3.96 -8.79 -0.49
CA GLN A 169 4.36 -7.62 -1.25
C GLN A 169 4.15 -6.31 -0.47
N CYS A 170 3.05 -6.20 0.27
CA CYS A 170 2.81 -5.06 1.16
C CYS A 170 3.83 -5.02 2.31
N MET A 171 4.18 -6.19 2.88
CA MET A 171 5.19 -6.27 3.95
C MET A 171 6.59 -5.90 3.48
N GLU A 172 6.95 -6.23 2.24
CA GLU A 172 8.20 -5.77 1.64
C GLU A 172 8.25 -4.24 1.57
N SER A 173 7.16 -3.61 1.10
CA SER A 173 7.04 -2.15 1.05
C SER A 173 7.09 -1.52 2.44
N LEU A 174 6.40 -2.11 3.43
CA LEU A 174 6.42 -1.68 4.82
C LEU A 174 7.84 -1.80 5.41
N ALA A 175 8.51 -2.92 5.20
CA ALA A 175 9.88 -3.12 5.68
C ALA A 175 10.87 -2.12 5.06
N ALA A 176 10.70 -1.80 3.78
CA ALA A 176 11.48 -0.76 3.12
C ALA A 176 11.25 0.62 3.76
N ALA A 177 9.98 0.99 3.98
CA ALA A 177 9.64 2.26 4.63
C ALA A 177 10.16 2.33 6.08
N ILE A 178 10.12 1.24 6.86
CA ILE A 178 10.72 1.20 8.20
C ILE A 178 12.22 1.49 8.14
N ARG A 179 12.95 0.87 7.20
CA ARG A 179 14.41 1.13 7.05
C ARG A 179 14.72 2.56 6.65
N GLU A 180 13.86 3.16 5.83
CA GLU A 180 14.02 4.52 5.32
C GLU A 180 13.72 5.58 6.40
N TYR A 181 12.57 5.46 7.08
CA TYR A 181 12.09 6.48 8.03
C TYR A 181 12.50 6.25 9.48
N LEU A 182 12.91 5.03 9.84
CA LEU A 182 13.31 4.65 11.20
C LEU A 182 14.68 3.92 11.17
N PRO A 183 15.71 4.51 10.57
CA PRO A 183 16.99 3.83 10.33
C PRO A 183 17.65 3.39 11.63
N GLY A 184 17.99 2.08 11.69
CA GLY A 184 18.66 1.50 12.86
C GLY A 184 17.82 1.39 14.14
N GLN A 185 16.54 1.77 14.08
CA GLN A 185 15.63 1.73 15.22
C GLN A 185 14.73 0.47 15.13
N PRO A 186 14.91 -0.54 15.99
CA PRO A 186 14.00 -1.66 16.08
C PRO A 186 12.61 -1.22 16.55
N VAL A 187 11.56 -1.75 15.94
CA VAL A 187 10.18 -1.32 16.20
C VAL A 187 9.41 -2.33 17.05
N THR A 188 8.52 -1.85 17.92
CA THR A 188 7.48 -2.67 18.53
C THR A 188 6.38 -2.93 17.49
N VAL A 189 6.06 -4.19 17.22
CA VAL A 189 5.07 -4.57 16.20
C VAL A 189 3.81 -5.08 16.87
N LEU A 190 2.71 -4.33 16.76
CA LEU A 190 1.35 -4.80 17.08
C LEU A 190 0.73 -5.37 15.80
N THR A 191 0.31 -6.62 15.84
CA THR A 191 -0.12 -7.30 14.62
C THR A 191 -1.20 -8.34 14.85
N GLY A 192 -2.00 -8.54 13.80
CA GLY A 192 -2.98 -9.59 13.68
C GLY A 192 -3.28 -9.84 12.20
N VAL A 193 -3.47 -11.08 11.79
CA VAL A 193 -3.61 -11.48 10.39
C VAL A 193 -4.84 -12.35 10.18
N LEU A 194 -5.25 -12.49 8.93
CA LEU A 194 -6.23 -13.49 8.54
C LEU A 194 -5.53 -14.83 8.28
N ALA A 195 -6.18 -15.94 8.64
CA ALA A 195 -5.60 -17.29 8.58
C ALA A 195 -5.28 -17.75 7.14
N ASP A 196 -5.98 -17.18 6.16
CA ASP A 196 -5.82 -17.49 4.73
C ASP A 196 -4.65 -16.76 4.05
N LYS A 197 -3.88 -15.96 4.80
CA LYS A 197 -2.74 -15.21 4.26
C LYS A 197 -1.42 -15.97 4.41
N ASP A 198 -0.48 -15.70 3.50
CA ASP A 198 0.91 -16.21 3.61
C ASP A 198 1.69 -15.41 4.66
N TYR A 199 1.24 -15.53 5.93
CA TYR A 199 1.83 -14.78 7.04
C TYR A 199 3.28 -15.21 7.32
N GLY A 200 3.70 -16.40 6.89
CA GLY A 200 5.10 -16.81 6.95
C GLY A 200 6.01 -15.85 6.21
N LYS A 201 5.74 -15.67 4.90
CA LYS A 201 6.51 -14.73 4.07
C LYS A 201 6.35 -13.28 4.51
N MET A 202 5.20 -12.92 5.08
CA MET A 202 4.98 -11.56 5.63
C MET A 202 5.95 -11.27 6.76
N TYR A 203 6.05 -12.16 7.75
CA TYR A 203 6.89 -11.92 8.93
C TYR A 203 8.37 -12.18 8.67
N ASP A 204 8.76 -12.97 7.68
CA ASP A 204 10.16 -13.08 7.23
C ASP A 204 10.73 -11.70 6.85
N GLN A 205 9.92 -10.81 6.31
CA GLN A 205 10.31 -9.44 5.96
C GLN A 205 10.40 -8.51 7.17
N LEU A 206 9.50 -8.69 8.15
CA LEU A 206 9.32 -7.76 9.25
C LEU A 206 10.13 -8.12 10.49
N ALA A 207 10.33 -9.40 10.76
CA ALA A 207 11.01 -9.88 11.97
C ALA A 207 12.45 -9.35 12.16
N PRO A 208 13.25 -9.15 11.12
CA PRO A 208 14.57 -8.52 11.27
C PRO A 208 14.53 -7.10 11.83
N LEU A 209 13.41 -6.38 11.63
CA LEU A 209 13.22 -4.99 12.05
C LEU A 209 12.49 -4.88 13.40
N ALA A 210 11.86 -5.96 13.86
CA ALA A 210 11.11 -5.98 15.10
C ALA A 210 12.01 -6.07 16.33
N ALA A 211 11.74 -5.24 17.34
CA ALA A 211 12.24 -5.43 18.71
C ALA A 211 11.43 -6.53 19.42
N ARG A 212 10.12 -6.52 19.22
CA ARG A 212 9.15 -7.47 19.78
C ARG A 212 7.87 -7.51 18.98
N PHE A 213 7.06 -8.52 19.21
CA PHE A 213 5.72 -8.64 18.66
C PHE A 213 4.67 -8.63 19.78
N ILE A 214 3.54 -8.00 19.50
CA ILE A 214 2.31 -8.06 20.27
C ILE A 214 1.23 -8.53 19.31
N THR A 215 0.59 -9.64 19.63
CA THR A 215 -0.41 -10.24 18.75
C THR A 215 -1.80 -10.04 19.29
N VAL A 216 -2.73 -9.76 18.39
CA VAL A 216 -4.16 -9.62 18.66
C VAL A 216 -4.95 -10.33 17.57
N THR A 217 -6.20 -10.72 17.89
CA THR A 217 -7.12 -11.30 16.91
C THR A 217 -7.90 -10.16 16.23
N PRO A 218 -7.75 -9.94 14.92
CA PRO A 218 -8.55 -8.94 14.18
C PRO A 218 -10.05 -9.23 14.27
N PRO A 219 -10.93 -8.21 14.24
CA PRO A 219 -12.39 -8.40 14.28
C PRO A 219 -12.92 -8.91 12.93
N ASN A 220 -12.59 -10.14 12.58
CA ASN A 220 -12.98 -10.77 11.32
C ASN A 220 -13.11 -12.29 11.53
N PRO A 221 -14.15 -12.96 11.01
CA PRO A 221 -14.35 -14.40 11.19
C PRO A 221 -13.23 -15.29 10.60
N ARG A 222 -12.41 -14.75 9.69
CA ARG A 222 -11.24 -15.44 9.12
C ARG A 222 -9.94 -15.12 9.86
N ALA A 223 -10.00 -14.43 10.99
CA ALA A 223 -8.81 -14.04 11.72
C ALA A 223 -8.07 -15.27 12.29
N LEU A 224 -6.74 -15.22 12.24
CA LEU A 224 -5.89 -16.14 13.00
C LEU A 224 -5.93 -15.72 14.47
N ASP A 225 -6.05 -16.70 15.37
CA ASP A 225 -6.04 -16.46 16.82
C ASP A 225 -4.71 -15.81 17.26
N ALA A 226 -4.80 -14.88 18.21
CA ALA A 226 -3.63 -14.17 18.73
C ALA A 226 -2.59 -15.10 19.36
N GLY A 227 -3.01 -16.15 20.04
CA GLY A 227 -2.14 -17.15 20.66
C GLY A 227 -1.44 -18.02 19.60
N GLU A 228 -2.15 -18.42 18.56
CA GLU A 228 -1.60 -19.18 17.43
C GLU A 228 -0.55 -18.34 16.68
N LEU A 229 -0.87 -17.09 16.40
CA LEU A 229 0.08 -16.16 15.76
C LEU A 229 1.32 -15.94 16.65
N ALA A 230 1.12 -15.77 17.97
CA ALA A 230 2.23 -15.65 18.91
C ALA A 230 3.13 -16.88 18.92
N ALA A 231 2.54 -18.08 18.92
CA ALA A 231 3.28 -19.33 18.85
C ALA A 231 4.14 -19.42 17.58
N PHE A 232 3.58 -19.01 16.44
CA PHE A 232 4.30 -18.93 15.18
C PHE A 232 5.46 -17.94 15.23
N LEU A 233 5.25 -16.73 15.75
CA LEU A 233 6.24 -15.64 15.74
C LEU A 233 7.44 -15.90 16.68
N ARG A 234 7.31 -16.76 17.69
CA ARG A 234 8.42 -17.15 18.58
C ARG A 234 9.61 -17.76 17.82
N ARG A 235 9.39 -18.31 16.61
CA ARG A 235 10.44 -18.85 15.74
C ARG A 235 11.52 -17.83 15.39
N TYR A 236 11.20 -16.54 15.41
CA TYR A 236 12.14 -15.46 15.09
C TYR A 236 13.02 -15.05 16.28
N GLY A 237 12.89 -15.70 17.45
CA GLY A 237 13.72 -15.42 18.62
C GLY A 237 13.48 -14.06 19.26
N LYS A 238 12.32 -13.42 18.97
CA LYS A 238 11.93 -12.14 19.55
C LYS A 238 10.93 -12.34 20.68
N PRO A 239 10.84 -11.41 21.68
CA PRO A 239 9.77 -11.42 22.65
C PRO A 239 8.40 -11.30 21.95
N VAL A 240 7.45 -12.15 22.35
CA VAL A 240 6.08 -12.16 21.79
C VAL A 240 5.06 -12.21 22.92
N THR A 241 4.12 -11.28 22.90
CA THR A 241 2.99 -11.20 23.85
C THR A 241 1.68 -11.34 23.09
N ALA A 242 0.83 -12.30 23.45
CA ALA A 242 -0.55 -12.39 22.95
C ALA A 242 -1.49 -11.63 23.87
N CYS A 243 -2.35 -10.79 23.32
CA CYS A 243 -3.34 -10.00 24.05
C CYS A 243 -4.76 -10.45 23.70
N GLY A 244 -5.65 -10.43 24.69
CA GLY A 244 -7.04 -10.88 24.57
C GLY A 244 -7.95 -9.90 23.81
N SER A 245 -7.53 -8.63 23.68
CA SER A 245 -8.24 -7.62 22.91
C SER A 245 -7.31 -6.67 22.18
N VAL A 246 -7.81 -5.98 21.16
CA VAL A 246 -7.04 -4.94 20.45
C VAL A 246 -6.64 -3.81 21.40
N ALA A 247 -7.56 -3.39 22.31
CA ALA A 247 -7.29 -2.35 23.28
C ALA A 247 -6.17 -2.73 24.27
N ASP A 248 -6.13 -4.00 24.73
CA ASP A 248 -5.03 -4.49 25.57
C ASP A 248 -3.71 -4.52 24.79
N GLY A 249 -3.76 -4.93 23.52
CA GLY A 249 -2.60 -4.91 22.63
C GLY A 249 -2.04 -3.51 22.45
N VAL A 250 -2.88 -2.50 22.27
CA VAL A 250 -2.47 -1.09 22.16
C VAL A 250 -1.85 -0.58 23.46
N ARG A 251 -2.47 -0.88 24.62
CA ARG A 251 -1.90 -0.54 25.95
C ARG A 251 -0.53 -1.18 26.14
N GLN A 252 -0.40 -2.46 25.84
CA GLN A 252 0.87 -3.19 25.93
C GLN A 252 1.92 -2.60 24.97
N MET A 253 1.54 -2.31 23.73
CA MET A 253 2.41 -1.68 22.73
C MET A 253 2.96 -0.35 23.24
N LEU A 254 2.10 0.52 23.78
CA LEU A 254 2.53 1.81 24.30
C LEU A 254 3.42 1.69 25.55
N ALA A 255 3.14 0.71 26.43
CA ALA A 255 3.94 0.44 27.60
C ALA A 255 5.33 -0.10 27.25
N ASP A 256 5.42 -0.94 26.25
CA ASP A 256 6.65 -1.61 25.82
C ASP A 256 7.51 -0.77 24.85
N THR A 257 6.95 0.30 24.27
CA THR A 257 7.68 1.17 23.34
C THR A 257 8.29 2.35 24.11
N PRO A 258 9.63 2.53 24.06
CA PRO A 258 10.27 3.69 24.65
C PRO A 258 9.68 5.01 24.12
N LYS A 259 9.72 6.09 24.90
CA LYS A 259 9.14 7.40 24.51
C LYS A 259 9.71 7.93 23.18
N ASP A 260 10.99 7.70 22.93
CA ASP A 260 11.66 8.07 21.67
C ASP A 260 11.76 6.89 20.70
N GLY A 261 11.04 5.79 20.98
CA GLY A 261 10.94 4.60 20.14
C GLY A 261 9.82 4.69 19.11
N ALA A 262 9.67 3.60 18.35
CA ALA A 262 8.62 3.48 17.34
C ALA A 262 7.83 2.17 17.48
N ALA A 263 6.54 2.24 17.17
CA ALA A 263 5.65 1.11 17.06
C ALA A 263 4.94 1.11 15.72
N ILE A 264 4.69 -0.09 15.18
CA ILE A 264 3.97 -0.31 13.93
C ILE A 264 2.79 -1.23 14.17
N CYS A 265 1.60 -0.80 13.77
CA CYS A 265 0.39 -1.63 13.78
C CYS A 265 0.13 -2.10 12.34
N CYS A 266 0.14 -3.42 12.10
CA CYS A 266 0.00 -3.97 10.75
C CYS A 266 -0.58 -5.41 10.74
N GLY A 267 -0.68 -6.00 9.55
CA GLY A 267 -1.11 -7.38 9.33
C GLY A 267 -2.53 -7.52 8.80
N SER A 268 -3.42 -6.57 9.07
CA SER A 268 -4.80 -6.58 8.56
C SER A 268 -5.40 -5.17 8.55
N LEU A 269 -6.09 -4.81 7.49
CA LEU A 269 -6.89 -3.58 7.44
C LEU A 269 -8.02 -3.58 8.46
N TYR A 270 -8.59 -4.75 8.77
CA TYR A 270 -9.67 -4.88 9.77
C TYR A 270 -9.22 -4.53 11.19
N LEU A 271 -7.93 -4.62 11.48
CA LEU A 271 -7.34 -4.28 12.77
C LEU A 271 -7.24 -2.77 12.99
N LEU A 272 -6.97 -2.00 11.93
CA LEU A 272 -6.54 -0.61 12.06
C LEU A 272 -7.60 0.33 12.64
N GLY A 273 -8.88 0.06 12.36
CA GLY A 273 -9.99 0.85 12.93
C GLY A 273 -10.02 0.76 14.44
N ASP A 274 -9.96 -0.46 14.99
CA ASP A 274 -9.99 -0.70 16.44
C ASP A 274 -8.72 -0.16 17.13
N VAL A 275 -7.56 -0.25 16.44
CA VAL A 275 -6.31 0.34 16.94
C VAL A 275 -6.41 1.86 17.00
N ALA A 276 -6.94 2.51 15.96
CA ALA A 276 -7.13 3.96 15.93
C ALA A 276 -8.06 4.41 17.06
N GLN A 277 -9.19 3.73 17.22
CA GLN A 277 -10.14 4.01 18.31
C GLN A 277 -9.52 3.82 19.69
N ALA A 278 -8.75 2.74 19.90
CA ALA A 278 -8.06 2.49 21.17
C ALA A 278 -7.01 3.58 21.49
N LEU A 279 -6.30 4.09 20.46
CA LEU A 279 -5.32 5.18 20.63
C LEU A 279 -5.97 6.52 21.03
N GLU A 280 -7.21 6.77 20.63
CA GLU A 280 -7.97 7.98 20.99
C GLU A 280 -8.46 7.94 22.47
N THR A 281 -8.60 6.74 23.03
CA THR A 281 -9.15 6.55 24.38
C THR A 281 -8.08 6.36 25.47
N ILE A 282 -6.81 6.24 25.10
CA ILE A 282 -5.63 6.08 25.95
C ILE A 282 -4.76 7.35 25.94
#